data_0fc8930314c04fedd566b6d48d968de7
#
_entry.id   0fc8930314c04fedd566b6d48d968de7
#
_cell.length_a   1.000
_cell.length_b   1.000
_cell.length_c   1.000
_cell.angle_alpha   90.00
_cell.angle_beta   90.00
_cell.angle_gamma   90.00
#
_symmetry.space_group_name_H-M   'P 1'
#
loop_
_entity.id
_entity.type
_entity.pdbx_description
1 polymer ?
#
loop_
_entity_poly.entity_id
_entity_poly.type
_entity_poly.pdbx_seq_one_letter_code
_entity_poly.pdbx_strand_id
1 'polypeptide(L)'
;MKQMNREAIMKLCSEISKKEGDGSVYSLGSKNGVLKIPRWGTGLPELDNIIGGGMPKGRTIEIFGGESAGKTSLAYHLCSQHEICLDIPIEGCVDKDTEYFNGKEWKKICDYKYGEKVLQYNEDGTATLELPEKYHCKEAVNMYHVKSKARIDMVISEYHNVVYKTIGKNGSLKIKPFHDIKKAMIKNKEGFAGNILKVFEYEGTGVMLGENVIRLMVAIFADGSFPNNSTQCYFGITKQRKRKRLVKLLNDCDIEYKLSPNKKFFIFNAPFNCKHYPKEWYNMTKKQFEIVVDEMKHWDGCQFEKGHVSSFTTSNKKDADFIQFAYTLLGYPAYITVRDRSWEKIIIEGREIENVKLSYTVCSGLKSKIASLRKATFEPFETEDGKMYCFTMKSGMWVMRRNNRIIVTGNTFDSDRAKVFGNKPKQMLVYRARYGEKAFNRAIRFAEEGIPLIIIDSVPSMQPKDDIDKIRKAVNTDSEQETRIGGVARLMDKYLPTLEDVIEQTGTTVIFINQIRDKMNALPFGDNIQTPGGHKLKHSCSLRIQVARKGYIDIP
;
A
#
# COMPACT_ATOMS: atom_id res chain seq x y z
N MET A 1 -65.05 14.77 -23.70
CA MET A 1 -64.00 13.73 -23.69
C MET A 1 -64.08 12.95 -24.99
N LYS A 2 -62.98 12.86 -25.78
CA LYS A 2 -62.92 11.99 -26.96
C LYS A 2 -63.05 10.54 -26.49
N GLN A 3 -64.05 9.82 -26.99
CA GLN A 3 -64.23 8.42 -26.71
C GLN A 3 -63.01 7.63 -27.16
N MET A 4 -62.40 6.82 -26.27
CA MET A 4 -61.19 6.07 -26.53
C MET A 4 -61.44 5.03 -27.63
N ASN A 5 -60.82 5.20 -28.80
CA ASN A 5 -60.93 4.25 -29.89
C ASN A 5 -59.83 3.20 -29.77
N ARG A 6 -60.19 2.03 -29.18
CA ARG A 6 -59.29 0.91 -28.91
C ARG A 6 -58.68 0.32 -30.21
N GLU A 7 -59.43 0.29 -31.30
CA GLU A 7 -58.97 -0.23 -32.58
C GLU A 7 -57.91 0.65 -33.22
N ALA A 8 -58.10 1.99 -33.15
CA ALA A 8 -57.10 2.94 -33.61
C ALA A 8 -55.78 2.87 -32.81
N ILE A 9 -55.86 2.65 -31.50
CA ILE A 9 -54.71 2.46 -30.64
C ILE A 9 -53.94 1.18 -31.01
N MET A 10 -54.65 0.07 -31.19
CA MET A 10 -54.06 -1.22 -31.58
C MET A 10 -53.41 -1.16 -32.98
N LYS A 11 -54.02 -0.43 -33.92
CA LYS A 11 -53.45 -0.18 -35.24
C LYS A 11 -52.15 0.64 -35.13
N LEU A 12 -52.12 1.70 -34.33
CA LEU A 12 -50.96 2.51 -34.05
C LEU A 12 -49.84 1.67 -33.41
N CYS A 13 -50.15 0.82 -32.43
CA CYS A 13 -49.17 -0.09 -31.82
C CYS A 13 -48.54 -1.03 -32.87
N SER A 14 -49.35 -1.57 -33.79
CA SER A 14 -48.89 -2.44 -34.89
C SER A 14 -47.98 -1.67 -35.87
N GLU A 15 -48.31 -0.43 -36.19
CA GLU A 15 -47.50 0.43 -37.05
C GLU A 15 -46.16 0.79 -36.41
N ILE A 16 -46.14 1.10 -35.12
CA ILE A 16 -44.92 1.38 -34.34
C ILE A 16 -44.02 0.13 -34.30
N SER A 17 -44.59 -1.04 -33.96
CA SER A 17 -43.85 -2.31 -33.94
C SER A 17 -43.22 -2.67 -35.29
N LYS A 18 -43.94 -2.39 -36.40
CA LYS A 18 -43.39 -2.58 -37.76
C LYS A 18 -42.26 -1.63 -38.11
N LYS A 19 -42.29 -0.41 -37.59
CA LYS A 19 -41.33 0.64 -37.89
C LYS A 19 -40.08 0.60 -37.00
N GLU A 20 -40.25 0.24 -35.74
CA GLU A 20 -39.23 0.32 -34.69
C GLU A 20 -38.76 -1.07 -34.19
N GLY A 21 -39.35 -2.15 -34.70
CA GLY A 21 -39.02 -3.53 -34.35
C GLY A 21 -40.04 -4.19 -33.44
N ASP A 22 -40.14 -5.53 -33.52
CA ASP A 22 -41.04 -6.35 -32.68
C ASP A 22 -40.64 -6.17 -31.19
N GLY A 23 -41.63 -5.72 -30.41
CA GLY A 23 -41.44 -5.48 -28.97
C GLY A 23 -41.37 -4.03 -28.53
N SER A 24 -41.32 -3.05 -29.48
CA SER A 24 -41.35 -1.61 -29.16
C SER A 24 -42.64 -1.17 -28.48
N VAL A 25 -43.79 -1.82 -28.82
CA VAL A 25 -45.08 -1.63 -28.13
C VAL A 25 -45.76 -2.97 -27.91
N TYR A 26 -46.09 -3.32 -26.68
CA TYR A 26 -46.74 -4.57 -26.34
C TYR A 26 -47.76 -4.44 -25.20
N SER A 27 -48.71 -5.35 -25.13
CA SER A 27 -49.65 -5.46 -24.01
C SER A 27 -49.07 -6.40 -22.94
N LEU A 28 -49.07 -6.00 -21.65
CA LEU A 28 -48.63 -6.83 -20.53
C LEU A 28 -49.30 -8.21 -20.44
N GLY A 29 -50.46 -8.38 -21.06
CA GLY A 29 -51.17 -9.67 -21.14
C GLY A 29 -50.86 -10.49 -22.39
N SER A 30 -50.08 -10.02 -23.35
CA SER A 30 -49.67 -10.77 -24.55
C SER A 30 -48.52 -11.75 -24.27
N LYS A 31 -48.37 -12.82 -25.09
CA LYS A 31 -47.24 -13.75 -24.96
C LYS A 31 -45.87 -13.06 -25.05
N ASN A 32 -45.78 -11.93 -25.71
CA ASN A 32 -44.58 -11.10 -25.85
C ASN A 32 -44.48 -10.04 -24.75
N GLY A 33 -45.49 -9.86 -23.90
CA GLY A 33 -45.59 -8.81 -22.89
C GLY A 33 -44.94 -9.13 -21.56
N VAL A 34 -44.44 -10.35 -21.35
CA VAL A 34 -43.60 -10.69 -20.21
C VAL A 34 -42.16 -10.74 -20.70
N LEU A 35 -41.47 -9.61 -20.64
CA LEU A 35 -40.02 -9.56 -20.78
C LEU A 35 -39.40 -10.41 -19.66
N LYS A 36 -39.18 -11.71 -19.91
CA LYS A 36 -38.36 -12.55 -19.05
C LYS A 36 -36.93 -12.09 -19.24
N ILE A 37 -36.47 -11.19 -18.35
CA ILE A 37 -35.07 -10.82 -18.30
C ILE A 37 -34.26 -12.09 -18.04
N PRO A 38 -33.39 -12.52 -18.98
CA PRO A 38 -32.57 -13.71 -18.77
C PRO A 38 -31.70 -13.52 -17.51
N ARG A 39 -31.52 -14.60 -16.75
CA ARG A 39 -30.75 -14.59 -15.52
C ARG A 39 -29.65 -15.63 -15.58
N TRP A 40 -28.60 -15.43 -14.78
CA TRP A 40 -27.53 -16.42 -14.58
C TRP A 40 -27.37 -16.68 -13.09
N GLY A 41 -27.11 -17.95 -12.74
CA GLY A 41 -26.95 -18.37 -11.35
C GLY A 41 -25.69 -17.77 -10.71
N THR A 42 -25.82 -17.33 -9.47
CA THR A 42 -24.69 -16.75 -8.70
C THR A 42 -23.77 -17.82 -8.15
N GLY A 43 -24.16 -19.09 -8.19
CA GLY A 43 -23.48 -20.17 -7.46
C GLY A 43 -23.77 -20.18 -5.96
N LEU A 44 -24.67 -19.29 -5.50
CA LEU A 44 -25.15 -19.17 -4.13
C LEU A 44 -26.69 -19.39 -4.13
N PRO A 45 -27.17 -20.63 -3.89
CA PRO A 45 -28.60 -20.95 -4.03
C PRO A 45 -29.55 -20.07 -3.21
N GLU A 46 -29.13 -19.70 -2.00
CA GLU A 46 -29.92 -18.81 -1.15
C GLU A 46 -30.06 -17.40 -1.74
N LEU A 47 -28.97 -16.86 -2.30
CA LEU A 47 -28.99 -15.57 -2.97
C LEU A 47 -29.87 -15.65 -4.23
N ASP A 48 -29.70 -16.71 -5.04
CA ASP A 48 -30.49 -16.90 -6.25
C ASP A 48 -32.02 -16.94 -5.95
N ASN A 49 -32.42 -17.63 -4.89
CA ASN A 49 -33.80 -17.66 -4.44
C ASN A 49 -34.34 -16.27 -4.04
N ILE A 50 -33.56 -15.52 -3.27
CA ILE A 50 -33.95 -14.19 -2.77
C ILE A 50 -34.07 -13.19 -3.94
N ILE A 51 -33.21 -13.24 -4.94
CA ILE A 51 -33.21 -12.31 -6.06
C ILE A 51 -34.04 -12.77 -7.26
N GLY A 52 -34.77 -13.88 -7.12
CA GLY A 52 -35.70 -14.37 -8.13
C GLY A 52 -35.05 -15.16 -9.27
N GLY A 53 -34.10 -16.05 -8.96
CA GLY A 53 -33.48 -17.01 -9.87
C GLY A 53 -32.15 -16.58 -10.48
N GLY A 54 -31.39 -15.74 -9.78
CA GLY A 54 -30.05 -15.32 -10.20
C GLY A 54 -29.92 -13.87 -10.66
N MET A 55 -28.74 -13.49 -11.10
CA MET A 55 -28.44 -12.12 -11.55
C MET A 55 -29.07 -11.83 -12.92
N PRO A 56 -29.67 -10.66 -13.13
CA PRO A 56 -30.27 -10.29 -14.42
C PRO A 56 -29.17 -9.96 -15.45
N LYS A 57 -29.28 -10.51 -16.66
CA LYS A 57 -28.47 -10.16 -17.82
C LYS A 57 -28.88 -8.81 -18.40
N GLY A 58 -27.91 -8.07 -18.96
CA GLY A 58 -28.20 -6.80 -19.59
C GLY A 58 -28.64 -5.72 -18.60
N ARG A 59 -28.16 -5.79 -17.35
CA ARG A 59 -28.64 -4.87 -16.29
C ARG A 59 -27.48 -4.38 -15.42
N THR A 60 -27.68 -3.19 -14.85
CA THR A 60 -26.78 -2.59 -13.86
C THR A 60 -27.17 -3.06 -12.46
N ILE A 61 -26.16 -3.45 -11.69
CA ILE A 61 -26.29 -3.94 -10.31
C ILE A 61 -25.37 -3.12 -9.40
N GLU A 62 -25.83 -2.78 -8.20
CA GLU A 62 -25.01 -2.17 -7.17
C GLU A 62 -24.80 -3.14 -6.01
N ILE A 63 -23.53 -3.42 -5.67
CA ILE A 63 -23.14 -4.12 -4.44
C ILE A 63 -22.54 -3.09 -3.50
N PHE A 64 -23.18 -2.84 -2.35
CA PHE A 64 -22.75 -1.80 -1.42
C PHE A 64 -22.71 -2.29 0.02
N GLY A 65 -21.99 -1.59 0.88
CA GLY A 65 -21.86 -1.96 2.30
C GLY A 65 -20.67 -1.28 2.96
N GLY A 66 -20.46 -1.57 4.24
CA GLY A 66 -19.34 -1.07 5.04
C GLY A 66 -17.98 -1.52 4.52
N GLU A 67 -16.92 -0.93 5.07
CA GLU A 67 -15.56 -1.37 4.77
C GLU A 67 -15.34 -2.81 5.22
N SER A 68 -14.59 -3.58 4.43
CA SER A 68 -14.26 -4.99 4.71
C SER A 68 -15.48 -5.90 4.92
N ALA A 69 -16.67 -5.51 4.43
CA ALA A 69 -17.88 -6.31 4.52
C ALA A 69 -17.93 -7.49 3.54
N GLY A 70 -16.98 -7.62 2.60
CA GLY A 70 -16.93 -8.71 1.62
C GLY A 70 -17.47 -8.36 0.24
N LYS A 71 -17.72 -7.09 -0.11
CA LYS A 71 -18.24 -6.64 -1.42
C LYS A 71 -17.43 -7.14 -2.61
N THR A 72 -16.12 -6.86 -2.62
CA THR A 72 -15.19 -7.34 -3.65
C THR A 72 -15.10 -8.85 -3.67
N SER A 73 -15.17 -9.52 -2.51
CA SER A 73 -15.20 -10.98 -2.41
C SER A 73 -16.42 -11.57 -3.10
N LEU A 74 -17.61 -10.99 -2.88
CA LEU A 74 -18.84 -11.40 -3.58
C LEU A 74 -18.69 -11.16 -5.09
N ALA A 75 -18.18 -10.00 -5.51
CA ALA A 75 -17.98 -9.70 -6.92
C ALA A 75 -17.02 -10.70 -7.60
N TYR A 76 -15.92 -11.08 -6.95
CA TYR A 76 -15.01 -12.10 -7.47
C TYR A 76 -15.62 -13.49 -7.51
N HIS A 77 -16.42 -13.86 -6.52
CA HIS A 77 -17.21 -15.09 -6.59
C HIS A 77 -18.15 -15.09 -7.80
N LEU A 78 -18.83 -13.98 -8.06
CA LEU A 78 -19.68 -13.82 -9.24
C LEU A 78 -18.89 -13.90 -10.56
N CYS A 79 -17.67 -13.37 -10.61
CA CYS A 79 -16.77 -13.54 -11.76
C CYS A 79 -16.48 -15.01 -12.04
N SER A 80 -16.32 -15.86 -11.01
CA SER A 80 -16.01 -17.28 -11.20
C SER A 80 -17.09 -18.06 -11.91
N GLN A 81 -18.30 -17.52 -12.00
CA GLN A 81 -19.44 -18.13 -12.71
C GLN A 81 -19.42 -17.90 -14.23
N HIS A 82 -18.42 -17.15 -14.74
CA HIS A 82 -18.28 -16.80 -16.15
C HIS A 82 -16.96 -17.28 -16.71
N GLU A 83 -16.90 -17.58 -18.01
CA GLU A 83 -15.67 -17.94 -18.70
C GLU A 83 -14.70 -16.76 -18.84
N ILE A 84 -15.24 -15.54 -18.89
CA ILE A 84 -14.48 -14.29 -18.96
C ILE A 84 -15.23 -13.16 -18.26
N CYS A 85 -14.52 -12.33 -17.52
CA CYS A 85 -15.07 -11.11 -16.92
C CYS A 85 -14.03 -9.97 -16.97
N LEU A 86 -14.51 -8.74 -16.86
CA LEU A 86 -13.67 -7.53 -16.77
C LEU A 86 -13.78 -6.92 -15.39
N ASP A 87 -12.65 -6.72 -14.72
CA ASP A 87 -12.53 -5.93 -13.50
C ASP A 87 -11.84 -4.60 -13.79
N ILE A 88 -12.41 -3.51 -13.30
CA ILE A 88 -11.88 -2.15 -13.47
C ILE A 88 -11.55 -1.59 -12.07
N PRO A 89 -10.41 -2.00 -11.47
CA PRO A 89 -9.95 -1.45 -10.20
C PRO A 89 -9.30 -0.07 -10.40
N ILE A 90 -9.47 0.79 -9.41
CA ILE A 90 -8.78 2.08 -9.33
C ILE A 90 -7.71 1.96 -8.26
N GLU A 91 -6.45 1.85 -8.68
CA GLU A 91 -5.32 1.47 -7.85
C GLU A 91 -4.50 2.64 -7.32
N GLY A 92 -3.81 2.40 -6.20
CA GLY A 92 -2.86 3.30 -5.58
C GLY A 92 -1.41 2.81 -5.68
N CYS A 93 -0.45 3.74 -5.83
CA CYS A 93 0.98 3.50 -6.01
C CYS A 93 1.81 4.50 -5.20
N VAL A 94 3.14 4.35 -5.25
CA VAL A 94 4.15 5.20 -4.61
C VAL A 94 5.05 5.86 -5.66
N ASP A 95 5.93 6.81 -5.25
CA ASP A 95 6.88 7.49 -6.13
C ASP A 95 8.17 6.67 -6.36
N LYS A 96 9.01 7.13 -7.31
CA LYS A 96 10.30 6.49 -7.66
C LYS A 96 11.30 6.43 -6.51
N ASP A 97 11.26 7.41 -5.58
CA ASP A 97 12.20 7.52 -4.47
C ASP A 97 11.81 6.67 -3.26
N THR A 98 10.66 6.01 -3.32
CA THR A 98 10.30 4.97 -2.36
C THR A 98 11.21 3.76 -2.56
N GLU A 99 11.74 3.23 -1.47
CA GLU A 99 12.65 2.09 -1.46
C GLU A 99 11.95 0.83 -0.93
N TYR A 100 12.35 -0.32 -1.46
CA TYR A 100 12.00 -1.65 -0.96
C TYR A 100 13.26 -2.39 -0.51
N PHE A 101 13.10 -3.36 0.38
CA PHE A 101 14.18 -4.21 0.83
C PHE A 101 14.15 -5.55 0.10
N ASN A 102 15.27 -5.94 -0.55
CA ASN A 102 15.37 -7.15 -1.37
C ASN A 102 16.05 -8.34 -0.65
N GLY A 103 16.30 -8.22 0.66
CA GLY A 103 17.03 -9.21 1.44
C GLY A 103 18.53 -8.96 1.55
N LYS A 104 19.07 -8.02 0.80
CA LYS A 104 20.52 -7.68 0.78
C LYS A 104 20.79 -6.18 0.89
N GLU A 105 19.86 -5.36 0.46
CA GLU A 105 19.97 -3.91 0.47
C GLU A 105 18.61 -3.23 0.23
N TRP A 106 18.52 -1.97 0.57
CA TRP A 106 17.43 -1.10 0.18
C TRP A 106 17.67 -0.57 -1.23
N LYS A 107 16.67 -0.70 -2.11
CA LYS A 107 16.71 -0.24 -3.50
C LYS A 107 15.50 0.64 -3.80
N LYS A 108 15.66 1.62 -4.68
CA LYS A 108 14.54 2.40 -5.18
C LYS A 108 13.58 1.49 -5.94
N ILE A 109 12.28 1.71 -5.76
CA ILE A 109 11.25 0.88 -6.40
C ILE A 109 11.30 0.95 -7.93
N CYS A 110 11.74 2.09 -8.51
CA CYS A 110 11.94 2.23 -9.95
C CYS A 110 13.08 1.35 -10.51
N ASP A 111 14.01 0.91 -9.65
CA ASP A 111 15.16 0.06 -10.03
C ASP A 111 14.88 -1.43 -9.82
N TYR A 112 13.61 -1.80 -9.57
CA TYR A 112 13.22 -3.19 -9.37
C TYR A 112 13.53 -4.04 -10.60
N LYS A 113 14.15 -5.19 -10.37
CA LYS A 113 14.41 -6.21 -11.40
C LYS A 113 13.52 -7.41 -11.14
N TYR A 114 12.89 -7.90 -12.20
CA TYR A 114 12.00 -9.05 -12.11
C TYR A 114 12.73 -10.26 -11.48
N GLY A 115 12.09 -10.91 -10.51
CA GLY A 115 12.67 -12.01 -9.74
C GLY A 115 13.37 -11.60 -8.44
N GLU A 116 13.50 -10.31 -8.13
CA GLU A 116 13.94 -9.87 -6.80
C GLU A 116 12.82 -10.03 -5.79
N LYS A 117 13.18 -10.47 -4.58
CA LYS A 117 12.24 -10.54 -3.44
C LYS A 117 11.99 -9.17 -2.86
N VAL A 118 10.85 -9.01 -2.21
CA VAL A 118 10.44 -7.81 -1.48
C VAL A 118 10.04 -8.20 -0.05
N LEU A 119 10.36 -7.38 0.92
CA LEU A 119 9.99 -7.63 2.31
C LEU A 119 8.48 -7.39 2.48
N GLN A 120 7.74 -8.48 2.47
CA GLN A 120 6.30 -8.54 2.72
C GLN A 120 6.04 -8.39 4.22
N TYR A 121 4.98 -7.67 4.60
CA TYR A 121 4.48 -7.60 5.97
C TYR A 121 3.23 -8.47 6.11
N ASN A 122 3.13 -9.27 7.19
CA ASN A 122 2.03 -10.18 7.44
C ASN A 122 1.10 -9.64 8.55
N GLU A 123 -0.13 -10.15 8.60
CA GLU A 123 -1.15 -9.71 9.59
C GLU A 123 -0.73 -9.95 11.04
N ASP A 124 0.07 -10.99 11.30
CA ASP A 124 0.62 -11.35 12.61
C ASP A 124 1.75 -10.41 13.08
N GLY A 125 2.21 -9.50 12.23
CA GLY A 125 3.30 -8.57 12.54
C GLY A 125 4.67 -9.04 12.09
N THR A 126 4.78 -10.23 11.52
CA THR A 126 6.02 -10.75 10.92
C THR A 126 6.27 -10.14 9.54
N ALA A 127 7.51 -10.20 9.08
CA ALA A 127 7.86 -9.86 7.71
C ALA A 127 8.68 -10.98 7.09
N THR A 128 8.39 -11.31 5.83
CA THR A 128 9.04 -12.36 5.05
C THR A 128 9.49 -11.86 3.69
N LEU A 129 10.55 -12.44 3.14
CA LEU A 129 11.05 -12.09 1.81
C LEU A 129 10.33 -12.93 0.76
N GLU A 130 9.41 -12.30 0.03
CA GLU A 130 8.57 -12.94 -0.98
C GLU A 130 8.76 -12.32 -2.36
N LEU A 131 8.51 -13.09 -3.40
CA LEU A 131 8.42 -12.56 -4.75
C LEU A 131 7.11 -11.78 -4.90
N PRO A 132 7.15 -10.54 -5.41
CA PRO A 132 5.92 -9.85 -5.78
C PRO A 132 5.16 -10.64 -6.83
N GLU A 133 3.85 -10.77 -6.69
CA GLU A 133 2.99 -11.34 -7.72
C GLU A 133 3.03 -10.49 -8.99
N LYS A 134 3.09 -9.17 -8.81
CA LYS A 134 3.23 -8.20 -9.91
C LYS A 134 4.00 -6.96 -9.46
N TYR A 135 4.73 -6.40 -10.41
CA TYR A 135 5.30 -5.07 -10.32
C TYR A 135 4.63 -4.15 -11.33
N HIS A 136 4.29 -2.97 -10.90
CA HIS A 136 3.58 -1.98 -11.71
C HIS A 136 4.39 -0.70 -11.81
N CYS A 137 4.54 -0.22 -13.05
CA CYS A 137 5.08 1.10 -13.37
C CYS A 137 4.05 1.79 -14.28
N LYS A 138 3.53 2.94 -13.86
CA LYS A 138 2.44 3.66 -14.53
C LYS A 138 2.71 5.15 -14.53
N GLU A 139 1.99 5.91 -15.36
CA GLU A 139 1.97 7.36 -15.26
C GLU A 139 1.37 7.80 -13.93
N ALA A 140 2.02 8.75 -13.29
CA ALA A 140 1.58 9.29 -12.00
C ALA A 140 0.24 10.02 -12.13
N VAL A 141 -0.66 9.74 -11.20
CA VAL A 141 -1.96 10.39 -11.11
C VAL A 141 -2.25 10.72 -9.65
N ASN A 142 -2.53 12.00 -9.37
CA ASN A 142 -2.94 12.48 -8.04
C ASN A 142 -2.05 11.96 -6.92
N MET A 143 -0.76 12.25 -6.99
CA MET A 143 0.19 11.91 -5.95
C MET A 143 0.16 12.93 -4.82
N TYR A 144 0.39 12.47 -3.60
CA TYR A 144 0.43 13.29 -2.39
C TYR A 144 1.65 12.96 -1.55
N HIS A 145 2.34 13.98 -1.09
CA HIS A 145 3.38 13.84 -0.09
C HIS A 145 2.75 13.91 1.31
N VAL A 146 2.73 12.80 2.01
CA VAL A 146 2.23 12.70 3.38
C VAL A 146 3.41 12.68 4.34
N LYS A 147 3.47 13.68 5.22
CA LYS A 147 4.62 13.85 6.12
C LYS A 147 4.21 14.22 7.54
N SER A 148 5.02 13.84 8.51
CA SER A 148 4.87 14.20 9.91
C SER A 148 6.22 14.37 10.57
N LYS A 149 6.70 15.62 10.69
CA LYS A 149 8.03 16.00 11.23
C LYS A 149 9.12 14.94 10.92
N ALA A 150 9.55 14.15 11.94
CA ALA A 150 10.57 13.12 11.76
C ALA A 150 10.02 11.68 11.73
N ARG A 151 8.69 11.46 11.57
CA ARG A 151 8.08 10.14 11.81
C ARG A 151 7.48 9.47 10.59
N ILE A 152 6.86 10.23 9.69
CA ILE A 152 6.23 9.74 8.46
C ILE A 152 6.81 10.53 7.30
N ASP A 153 7.15 9.82 6.22
CA ASP A 153 7.49 10.40 4.93
C ASP A 153 7.09 9.38 3.86
N MET A 154 6.04 9.66 3.13
CA MET A 154 5.56 8.81 2.04
C MET A 154 4.95 9.66 0.94
N VAL A 155 5.25 9.31 -0.31
CA VAL A 155 4.59 9.86 -1.48
C VAL A 155 3.75 8.77 -2.09
N ILE A 156 2.44 8.97 -2.05
CA ILE A 156 1.44 7.96 -2.41
C ILE A 156 0.37 8.58 -3.30
N SER A 157 -0.21 7.78 -4.17
CA SER A 157 -1.36 8.22 -4.95
C SER A 157 -2.62 8.27 -4.10
N GLU A 158 -3.63 8.97 -4.57
CA GLU A 158 -4.89 9.22 -3.84
C GLU A 158 -5.58 7.95 -3.34
N TYR A 159 -5.49 6.86 -4.11
CA TYR A 159 -6.14 5.58 -3.78
C TYR A 159 -5.18 4.53 -3.22
N HIS A 160 -3.97 4.94 -2.83
CA HIS A 160 -3.04 4.04 -2.19
C HIS A 160 -3.58 3.52 -0.85
N ASN A 161 -3.47 2.23 -0.64
CA ASN A 161 -3.90 1.57 0.59
C ASN A 161 -2.93 1.83 1.74
N VAL A 162 -3.33 2.66 2.67
CA VAL A 162 -2.57 2.97 3.87
C VAL A 162 -2.89 1.94 4.96
N VAL A 163 -1.84 1.28 5.45
CA VAL A 163 -1.92 0.33 6.57
C VAL A 163 -1.78 1.08 7.88
N TYR A 164 -2.72 0.91 8.79
CA TYR A 164 -2.67 1.57 10.09
C TYR A 164 -3.28 0.74 11.21
N LYS A 165 -2.87 1.00 12.46
CA LYS A 165 -3.55 0.51 13.66
C LYS A 165 -4.52 1.55 14.19
N THR A 166 -5.70 1.11 14.62
CA THR A 166 -6.66 1.96 15.32
C THR A 166 -6.10 2.39 16.67
N ILE A 167 -6.62 3.51 17.22
CA ILE A 167 -6.21 4.00 18.55
C ILE A 167 -6.91 3.16 19.62
N GLY A 168 -6.18 2.76 20.67
CA GLY A 168 -6.69 1.99 21.81
C GLY A 168 -5.73 0.88 22.24
N LYS A 169 -5.95 0.29 23.42
CA LYS A 169 -5.09 -0.80 23.97
C LYS A 169 -5.04 -2.02 23.04
N ASN A 170 -6.14 -2.35 22.38
CA ASN A 170 -6.29 -3.48 21.44
C ASN A 170 -6.48 -2.99 20.00
N GLY A 171 -5.72 -1.97 19.58
CA GLY A 171 -5.86 -1.41 18.23
C GLY A 171 -5.67 -2.47 17.15
N SER A 172 -6.70 -2.68 16.31
CA SER A 172 -6.68 -3.61 15.18
C SER A 172 -5.93 -3.03 14.00
N LEU A 173 -5.27 -3.89 13.23
CA LEU A 173 -4.68 -3.55 11.94
C LEU A 173 -5.83 -3.31 10.95
N LYS A 174 -5.73 -2.23 10.20
CA LYS A 174 -6.70 -1.87 9.15
C LYS A 174 -5.99 -1.32 7.92
N ILE A 175 -6.64 -1.49 6.79
CA ILE A 175 -6.19 -0.97 5.50
C ILE A 175 -7.28 -0.03 4.99
N LYS A 176 -6.90 1.16 4.55
CA LYS A 176 -7.83 2.16 4.04
C LYS A 176 -7.21 2.98 2.92
N PRO A 177 -7.94 3.26 1.80
CA PRO A 177 -7.44 4.17 0.76
C PRO A 177 -7.12 5.55 1.33
N PHE A 178 -6.01 6.15 0.88
CA PHE A 178 -5.60 7.48 1.34
C PHE A 178 -6.67 8.55 1.07
N HIS A 179 -7.43 8.43 0.01
CA HIS A 179 -8.57 9.29 -0.29
C HIS A 179 -9.53 9.47 0.91
N ASP A 180 -9.87 8.38 1.59
CA ASP A 180 -10.78 8.43 2.74
C ASP A 180 -10.09 9.00 3.98
N ILE A 181 -8.80 8.68 4.16
CA ILE A 181 -7.97 9.25 5.23
C ILE A 181 -7.84 10.76 5.01
N LYS A 182 -7.55 11.21 3.79
CA LYS A 182 -7.46 12.62 3.38
C LYS A 182 -8.74 13.39 3.70
N LYS A 183 -9.91 12.82 3.33
CA LYS A 183 -11.21 13.43 3.66
C LYS A 183 -11.41 13.57 5.18
N ALA A 184 -11.05 12.54 5.94
CA ALA A 184 -11.16 12.60 7.39
C ALA A 184 -10.18 13.64 7.99
N MET A 185 -8.98 13.79 7.44
CA MET A 185 -8.01 14.81 7.87
C MET A 185 -8.50 16.23 7.59
N ILE A 186 -9.16 16.46 6.47
CA ILE A 186 -9.75 17.76 6.11
C ILE A 186 -10.94 18.09 7.04
N LYS A 187 -11.80 17.11 7.30
CA LYS A 187 -13.01 17.30 8.12
C LYS A 187 -12.70 17.53 9.61
N ASN A 188 -11.67 16.88 10.13
CA ASN A 188 -11.34 16.90 11.57
C ASN A 188 -10.10 17.76 11.82
N LYS A 189 -10.23 18.86 12.57
CA LYS A 189 -9.10 19.70 13.00
C LYS A 189 -7.99 18.93 13.73
N GLU A 190 -8.33 17.81 14.36
CA GLU A 190 -7.37 16.89 15.02
C GLU A 190 -6.72 15.88 14.07
N GLY A 191 -7.08 15.86 12.77
CA GLY A 191 -6.57 14.92 11.77
C GLY A 191 -7.21 13.52 11.87
N PHE A 192 -6.56 12.53 11.26
CA PHE A 192 -7.07 11.16 11.21
C PHE A 192 -6.59 10.33 12.41
N ALA A 193 -7.53 9.66 13.07
CA ALA A 193 -7.29 8.84 14.27
C ALA A 193 -6.73 7.45 13.90
N GLY A 194 -5.51 7.39 13.36
CA GLY A 194 -4.81 6.16 12.97
C GLY A 194 -3.31 6.26 13.23
N ASN A 195 -2.65 5.11 13.33
CA ASN A 195 -1.23 5.00 13.61
C ASN A 195 -0.52 4.12 12.57
N ILE A 196 0.44 4.68 11.85
CA ILE A 196 1.31 3.95 10.90
C ILE A 196 2.29 3.07 11.67
N LEU A 197 2.51 1.85 11.20
CA LEU A 197 3.49 0.91 11.74
C LEU A 197 4.90 1.25 11.24
N LYS A 198 5.88 1.22 12.16
CA LYS A 198 7.29 1.52 11.88
C LYS A 198 8.24 0.39 12.23
N VAL A 199 7.73 -0.74 12.64
CA VAL A 199 8.49 -1.92 13.04
C VAL A 199 7.83 -3.17 12.51
N PHE A 200 8.62 -4.23 12.37
CA PHE A 200 8.20 -5.56 11.94
C PHE A 200 9.04 -6.59 12.68
N GLU A 201 8.56 -7.82 12.77
CA GLU A 201 9.37 -8.96 13.21
C GLU A 201 9.93 -9.70 11.99
N TYR A 202 11.23 -9.97 12.02
CA TYR A 202 11.91 -10.68 10.93
C TYR A 202 12.86 -11.71 11.51
N GLU A 203 12.85 -12.91 10.94
CA GLU A 203 13.74 -14.02 11.31
C GLU A 203 14.44 -14.52 10.06
N GLY A 204 15.76 -14.34 10.02
CA GLY A 204 16.59 -14.92 8.97
C GLY A 204 16.97 -16.36 9.29
N THR A 205 17.56 -17.06 8.33
CA THR A 205 18.04 -18.44 8.51
C THR A 205 19.31 -18.52 9.37
N GLY A 206 19.89 -17.37 9.70
CA GLY A 206 21.12 -17.26 10.47
C GLY A 206 22.40 -17.22 9.61
N VAL A 207 23.47 -16.74 10.21
CA VAL A 207 24.82 -16.81 9.66
C VAL A 207 25.64 -17.81 10.47
N MET A 208 26.55 -18.51 9.79
CA MET A 208 27.42 -19.54 10.40
C MET A 208 28.58 -18.91 11.20
N LEU A 209 28.23 -18.04 12.16
CA LEU A 209 29.19 -17.32 13.01
C LEU A 209 28.78 -17.49 14.47
N GLY A 210 29.75 -17.84 15.32
CA GLY A 210 29.56 -17.86 16.78
C GLY A 210 29.38 -16.45 17.36
N GLU A 211 28.76 -16.35 18.52
CA GLU A 211 28.49 -15.09 19.20
C GLU A 211 29.74 -14.24 19.40
N ASN A 212 30.84 -14.85 19.89
CA ASN A 212 32.09 -14.14 20.16
C ASN A 212 32.69 -13.53 18.87
N VAL A 213 32.61 -14.26 17.76
CA VAL A 213 33.09 -13.80 16.45
C VAL A 213 32.25 -12.63 15.97
N ILE A 214 30.91 -12.69 16.08
CA ILE A 214 30.01 -11.57 15.73
C ILE A 214 30.38 -10.33 16.55
N ARG A 215 30.58 -10.47 17.86
CA ARG A 215 30.97 -9.37 18.76
C ARG A 215 32.31 -8.77 18.36
N LEU A 216 33.31 -9.60 18.06
CA LEU A 216 34.62 -9.15 17.61
C LEU A 216 34.52 -8.41 16.26
N MET A 217 33.71 -8.93 15.32
CA MET A 217 33.50 -8.27 14.04
C MET A 217 32.89 -6.87 14.22
N VAL A 218 31.85 -6.74 15.07
CA VAL A 218 31.24 -5.44 15.38
C VAL A 218 32.27 -4.46 15.97
N ALA A 219 33.14 -4.93 16.85
CA ALA A 219 34.24 -4.11 17.40
C ALA A 219 35.17 -3.62 16.29
N ILE A 220 35.60 -4.51 15.38
CA ILE A 220 36.49 -4.19 14.28
C ILE A 220 35.82 -3.23 13.28
N PHE A 221 34.54 -3.39 12.99
CA PHE A 221 33.82 -2.45 12.11
C PHE A 221 33.79 -1.03 12.68
N ALA A 222 33.73 -0.90 13.99
CA ALA A 222 33.80 0.41 14.66
C ALA A 222 35.22 1.03 14.61
N ASP A 223 36.16 0.43 15.28
CA ASP A 223 37.48 1.06 15.56
C ASP A 223 38.68 0.35 14.91
N GLY A 224 38.50 -0.81 14.24
CA GLY A 224 39.57 -1.55 13.57
C GLY A 224 39.97 -0.95 12.21
N SER A 225 41.14 -1.31 11.70
CA SER A 225 41.60 -0.99 10.35
C SER A 225 42.44 -2.11 9.77
N PHE A 226 42.36 -2.30 8.45
CA PHE A 226 43.10 -3.30 7.70
C PHE A 226 44.03 -2.60 6.69
N PRO A 227 45.33 -2.39 7.00
CA PRO A 227 46.22 -1.86 6.03
C PRO A 227 46.54 -2.91 4.95
N ASN A 228 46.72 -2.47 3.72
CA ASN A 228 47.17 -3.28 2.59
C ASN A 228 46.34 -4.53 2.27
N ASN A 229 45.01 -4.49 2.49
CA ASN A 229 44.11 -5.62 2.24
C ASN A 229 44.51 -6.96 2.90
N SER A 230 45.27 -6.91 3.98
CA SER A 230 45.67 -8.08 4.78
C SER A 230 44.63 -8.40 5.84
N THR A 231 44.68 -9.62 6.41
CA THR A 231 43.89 -9.98 7.60
C THR A 231 44.46 -9.39 8.89
N GLN A 232 45.63 -8.75 8.83
CA GLN A 232 46.22 -8.11 9.99
C GLN A 232 45.44 -6.83 10.34
N CYS A 233 44.79 -6.85 11.49
CA CYS A 233 43.96 -5.77 12.00
C CYS A 233 44.80 -4.87 12.95
N TYR A 234 44.70 -3.57 12.72
CA TYR A 234 45.25 -2.55 13.60
C TYR A 234 44.11 -1.85 14.33
N PHE A 235 44.11 -1.93 15.64
CA PHE A 235 43.03 -1.42 16.46
C PHE A 235 43.52 -0.33 17.41
N GLY A 236 43.32 0.94 17.05
CA GLY A 236 43.79 2.11 17.78
C GLY A 236 42.79 2.56 18.84
N ILE A 237 43.10 2.31 20.14
CA ILE A 237 42.20 2.68 21.23
C ILE A 237 42.93 3.34 22.37
N THR A 238 42.46 4.53 22.79
CA THR A 238 42.94 5.25 23.97
C THR A 238 42.05 5.01 25.19
N LYS A 239 40.74 4.86 25.02
CA LYS A 239 39.78 4.70 26.12
C LYS A 239 39.91 3.35 26.82
N GLN A 240 40.22 3.34 28.13
CA GLN A 240 40.46 2.13 28.91
C GLN A 240 39.31 1.13 28.89
N ARG A 241 38.06 1.60 28.89
CA ARG A 241 36.88 0.71 28.79
C ARG A 241 36.86 -0.10 27.49
N LYS A 242 37.18 0.53 26.34
CA LYS A 242 37.25 -0.12 25.03
C LYS A 242 38.43 -1.10 24.98
N ARG A 243 39.57 -0.73 25.56
CA ARG A 243 40.76 -1.63 25.65
C ARG A 243 40.41 -2.92 26.40
N LYS A 244 39.82 -2.82 27.61
CA LYS A 244 39.39 -3.99 28.38
C LYS A 244 38.42 -4.84 27.62
N ARG A 245 37.44 -4.22 26.91
CA ARG A 245 36.47 -4.95 26.11
C ARG A 245 37.14 -5.70 24.94
N LEU A 246 38.03 -5.08 24.20
CA LEU A 246 38.77 -5.71 23.09
C LEU A 246 39.59 -6.92 23.58
N VAL A 247 40.35 -6.77 24.66
CA VAL A 247 41.13 -7.88 25.22
C VAL A 247 40.22 -9.07 25.56
N LYS A 248 39.09 -8.79 26.19
CA LYS A 248 38.12 -9.85 26.47
C LYS A 248 37.65 -10.56 25.20
N LEU A 249 37.27 -9.80 24.16
CA LEU A 249 36.80 -10.38 22.90
C LEU A 249 37.88 -11.20 22.17
N LEU A 250 39.12 -10.73 22.19
CA LEU A 250 40.22 -11.48 21.59
C LEU A 250 40.48 -12.80 22.33
N ASN A 251 40.45 -12.79 23.67
CA ASN A 251 40.59 -13.98 24.47
C ASN A 251 39.38 -14.94 24.25
N ASP A 252 38.16 -14.42 24.21
CA ASP A 252 36.94 -15.22 23.96
C ASP A 252 36.92 -15.85 22.56
N CYS A 253 37.77 -15.37 21.64
CA CYS A 253 37.95 -15.91 20.28
C CYS A 253 39.28 -16.64 20.09
N ASP A 254 40.08 -16.85 21.13
CA ASP A 254 41.42 -17.48 21.08
C ASP A 254 42.39 -16.79 20.08
N ILE A 255 42.34 -15.44 20.00
CA ILE A 255 43.16 -14.66 19.09
C ILE A 255 44.29 -13.99 19.86
N GLU A 256 45.51 -14.35 19.50
CA GLU A 256 46.72 -13.71 20.00
C GLU A 256 46.87 -12.29 19.43
N TYR A 257 47.36 -11.36 20.25
CA TYR A 257 47.60 -9.99 19.85
C TYR A 257 48.95 -9.47 20.35
N LYS A 258 49.50 -8.46 19.65
CA LYS A 258 50.66 -7.69 20.05
C LYS A 258 50.28 -6.23 20.25
N LEU A 259 50.96 -5.55 21.14
CA LEU A 259 50.85 -4.10 21.27
C LEU A 259 51.98 -3.42 20.47
N SER A 260 51.62 -2.32 19.79
CA SER A 260 52.64 -1.47 19.16
C SER A 260 53.66 -0.92 20.20
N PRO A 261 54.89 -0.52 19.80
CA PRO A 261 55.90 -0.01 20.73
C PRO A 261 55.40 1.12 21.63
N ASN A 262 54.58 2.01 21.09
CA ASN A 262 53.95 3.11 21.83
C ASN A 262 52.65 2.69 22.58
N LYS A 263 52.30 1.40 22.59
CA LYS A 263 51.11 0.82 23.21
C LYS A 263 49.76 1.44 22.77
N LYS A 264 49.74 2.16 21.65
CA LYS A 264 48.53 2.80 21.13
C LYS A 264 47.65 1.83 20.34
N PHE A 265 48.25 0.85 19.64
CA PHE A 265 47.57 -0.08 18.78
C PHE A 265 47.66 -1.52 19.29
N PHE A 266 46.53 -2.25 19.21
CA PHE A 266 46.51 -3.70 19.22
C PHE A 266 46.69 -4.18 17.79
N ILE A 267 47.53 -5.18 17.58
CA ILE A 267 47.82 -5.76 16.27
C ILE A 267 47.57 -7.26 16.38
N PHE A 268 46.67 -7.77 15.58
CA PHE A 268 46.28 -9.19 15.57
C PHE A 268 45.82 -9.63 14.19
N ASN A 269 45.80 -10.93 13.93
CA ASN A 269 45.20 -11.49 12.71
C ASN A 269 43.73 -11.74 12.94
N ALA A 270 42.85 -11.01 12.23
CA ALA A 270 41.43 -11.24 12.27
C ALA A 270 41.06 -12.43 11.36
N PRO A 271 40.01 -13.23 11.70
CA PRO A 271 39.58 -14.33 10.87
C PRO A 271 38.85 -13.90 9.59
N PHE A 272 38.85 -12.59 9.30
CA PHE A 272 38.21 -11.97 8.15
C PHE A 272 38.93 -10.68 7.75
N ASN A 273 38.63 -10.18 6.55
CA ASN A 273 39.15 -8.92 6.03
C ASN A 273 37.98 -8.07 5.50
N CYS A 274 37.17 -7.50 6.40
CA CYS A 274 36.16 -6.52 6.04
C CYS A 274 35.98 -5.48 7.15
N LYS A 275 35.63 -4.26 6.75
CA LYS A 275 35.45 -3.09 7.64
C LYS A 275 33.96 -2.69 7.77
N HIS A 276 33.10 -3.32 7.03
CA HIS A 276 31.68 -2.97 6.91
C HIS A 276 30.79 -4.19 7.13
N TYR A 277 29.55 -3.94 7.55
CA TYR A 277 28.57 -5.01 7.73
C TYR A 277 28.31 -5.74 6.40
N PRO A 278 28.57 -7.06 6.31
CA PRO A 278 28.34 -7.85 5.10
C PRO A 278 26.86 -7.92 4.74
N LYS A 279 26.54 -7.97 3.45
CA LYS A 279 25.15 -8.10 2.99
C LYS A 279 24.48 -9.40 3.47
N GLU A 280 25.24 -10.45 3.67
CA GLU A 280 24.80 -11.75 4.18
C GLU A 280 24.25 -11.64 5.61
N TRP A 281 24.67 -10.62 6.36
CA TRP A 281 24.21 -10.39 7.74
C TRP A 281 22.73 -9.98 7.82
N TYR A 282 22.14 -9.52 6.73
CA TYR A 282 20.67 -9.32 6.69
C TYR A 282 19.88 -10.63 6.86
N ASN A 283 20.53 -11.80 6.70
CA ASN A 283 19.95 -13.12 6.93
C ASN A 283 20.18 -13.66 8.37
N MET A 284 20.69 -12.87 9.27
CA MET A 284 20.88 -13.22 10.69
C MET A 284 19.56 -13.60 11.36
N THR A 285 19.63 -14.46 12.37
CA THR A 285 18.52 -14.69 13.30
C THR A 285 18.31 -13.45 14.17
N LYS A 286 17.11 -13.33 14.73
CA LYS A 286 16.80 -12.25 15.69
C LYS A 286 17.79 -12.17 16.83
N LYS A 287 18.19 -13.34 17.38
CA LYS A 287 19.21 -13.42 18.44
C LYS A 287 20.58 -12.90 17.98
N GLN A 288 20.99 -13.18 16.74
CA GLN A 288 22.24 -12.64 16.20
C GLN A 288 22.19 -11.11 16.01
N PHE A 289 21.05 -10.56 15.58
CA PHE A 289 20.86 -9.12 15.55
C PHE A 289 20.91 -8.48 16.94
N GLU A 290 20.34 -9.14 17.97
CA GLU A 290 20.46 -8.68 19.36
C GLU A 290 21.92 -8.58 19.80
N ILE A 291 22.78 -9.57 19.45
CA ILE A 291 24.20 -9.56 19.73
C ILE A 291 24.88 -8.37 19.05
N VAL A 292 24.58 -8.10 17.77
CA VAL A 292 25.14 -6.95 17.03
C VAL A 292 24.79 -5.64 17.73
N VAL A 293 23.51 -5.42 18.01
CA VAL A 293 23.03 -4.17 18.62
C VAL A 293 23.56 -4.00 20.05
N ASP A 294 23.68 -5.09 20.80
CA ASP A 294 24.25 -5.07 22.15
C ASP A 294 25.75 -4.72 22.12
N GLU A 295 26.52 -5.37 21.26
CA GLU A 295 27.96 -5.11 21.17
C GLU A 295 28.27 -3.69 20.66
N MET A 296 27.50 -3.20 19.69
CA MET A 296 27.69 -1.85 19.12
C MET A 296 27.66 -0.74 20.19
N LYS A 297 26.90 -0.91 21.28
CA LYS A 297 26.84 0.05 22.39
C LYS A 297 28.18 0.29 23.07
N HIS A 298 29.08 -0.66 23.03
CA HIS A 298 30.41 -0.56 23.62
C HIS A 298 31.39 0.28 22.78
N TRP A 299 31.08 0.50 21.49
CA TRP A 299 31.97 1.12 20.49
C TRP A 299 31.49 2.49 20.02
N ASP A 300 30.81 2.55 18.90
CA ASP A 300 30.33 3.79 18.26
C ASP A 300 28.87 4.13 18.55
N GLY A 301 28.20 3.28 19.31
CA GLY A 301 26.85 3.54 19.80
C GLY A 301 26.87 4.49 21.01
N CYS A 302 25.95 5.45 21.03
CA CYS A 302 25.69 6.28 22.20
C CYS A 302 24.36 5.84 22.83
N GLN A 303 24.40 5.48 24.10
CA GLN A 303 23.19 5.19 24.91
C GLN A 303 22.97 6.36 25.88
N PHE A 304 21.79 6.99 25.78
CA PHE A 304 21.42 8.03 26.74
C PHE A 304 20.97 7.40 28.06
N GLU A 305 21.35 7.98 29.20
CA GLU A 305 21.23 7.44 30.57
C GLU A 305 19.83 6.99 31.02
N LYS A 306 18.80 7.23 30.28
CA LYS A 306 17.42 6.76 30.59
C LYS A 306 16.92 5.71 29.60
N GLY A 307 17.77 4.98 28.91
CA GLY A 307 17.42 3.84 28.08
C GLY A 307 16.53 4.16 26.86
N HIS A 308 16.40 5.42 26.46
CA HIS A 308 15.33 5.84 25.56
C HIS A 308 15.74 6.21 24.13
N VAL A 309 17.03 6.44 23.86
CA VAL A 309 17.52 6.71 22.51
C VAL A 309 18.92 6.13 22.39
N SER A 310 19.15 5.28 21.42
CA SER A 310 20.49 4.92 20.99
C SER A 310 20.75 5.53 19.62
N SER A 311 21.97 6.00 19.42
CA SER A 311 22.42 6.52 18.14
C SER A 311 23.69 5.81 17.71
N PHE A 312 23.81 5.60 16.41
CA PHE A 312 24.98 5.08 15.75
C PHE A 312 25.35 6.01 14.59
N THR A 313 26.59 6.45 14.51
CA THR A 313 27.03 7.38 13.46
C THR A 313 28.13 6.74 12.63
N THR A 314 28.01 6.79 11.31
CA THR A 314 28.98 6.27 10.35
C THR A 314 29.05 7.16 9.11
N SER A 315 30.17 7.10 8.39
CA SER A 315 30.31 7.70 7.06
C SER A 315 29.84 6.78 5.92
N ASN A 316 29.50 5.53 6.22
CA ASN A 316 29.05 4.54 5.24
C ASN A 316 27.52 4.37 5.32
N LYS A 317 26.83 4.72 4.23
CA LYS A 317 25.36 4.60 4.14
C LYS A 317 24.89 3.16 4.33
N LYS A 318 25.64 2.16 3.82
CA LYS A 318 25.25 0.73 3.91
C LYS A 318 25.29 0.24 5.36
N ASP A 319 26.27 0.68 6.14
CA ASP A 319 26.35 0.36 7.57
C ASP A 319 25.19 1.00 8.33
N ALA A 320 24.85 2.26 8.01
CA ALA A 320 23.68 2.92 8.58
C ALA A 320 22.38 2.21 8.23
N ASP A 321 22.22 1.74 6.98
CA ASP A 321 21.07 0.98 6.52
C ASP A 321 20.92 -0.35 7.26
N PHE A 322 22.02 -1.06 7.47
CA PHE A 322 22.03 -2.32 8.21
C PHE A 322 21.61 -2.11 9.67
N ILE A 323 22.20 -1.13 10.34
CA ILE A 323 21.86 -0.82 11.74
C ILE A 323 20.41 -0.32 11.88
N GLN A 324 19.92 0.49 10.93
CA GLN A 324 18.51 0.88 10.90
C GLN A 324 17.59 -0.36 10.80
N PHE A 325 17.91 -1.30 9.91
CA PHE A 325 17.17 -2.55 9.75
C PHE A 325 17.21 -3.36 11.05
N ALA A 326 18.39 -3.56 11.64
CA ALA A 326 18.58 -4.29 12.89
C ALA A 326 17.73 -3.71 14.05
N TYR A 327 17.76 -2.40 14.25
CA TYR A 327 16.89 -1.76 15.25
C TYR A 327 15.41 -1.98 14.96
N THR A 328 15.00 -1.80 13.70
CA THR A 328 13.58 -1.86 13.32
C THR A 328 12.99 -3.26 13.55
N LEU A 329 13.71 -4.33 13.17
CA LEU A 329 13.25 -5.70 13.39
C LEU A 329 13.21 -6.10 14.88
N LEU A 330 14.08 -5.52 15.70
CA LEU A 330 14.08 -5.73 17.15
C LEU A 330 12.97 -4.92 17.87
N GLY A 331 12.13 -4.22 17.11
CA GLY A 331 11.01 -3.44 17.64
C GLY A 331 11.36 -2.03 18.08
N TYR A 332 12.54 -1.52 17.71
CA TYR A 332 12.98 -0.15 17.95
C TYR A 332 12.86 0.68 16.68
N PRO A 333 11.84 1.52 16.53
CA PRO A 333 11.69 2.32 15.31
C PRO A 333 12.89 3.23 15.10
N ALA A 334 13.55 3.09 13.97
CA ALA A 334 14.76 3.80 13.64
C ALA A 334 14.63 4.63 12.35
N TYR A 335 15.32 5.76 12.33
CA TYR A 335 15.46 6.62 11.15
C TYR A 335 16.90 7.09 11.02
N ILE A 336 17.31 7.43 9.79
CA ILE A 336 18.66 7.93 9.52
C ILE A 336 18.57 9.43 9.26
N THR A 337 19.41 10.21 9.93
CA THR A 337 19.68 11.61 9.61
C THR A 337 20.98 11.71 8.85
N VAL A 338 20.98 12.52 7.81
CA VAL A 338 22.16 12.78 6.99
C VAL A 338 22.67 14.18 7.32
N ARG A 339 23.95 14.31 7.65
CA ARG A 339 24.61 15.57 7.86
C ARG A 339 25.74 15.71 6.85
N ASP A 340 25.60 16.69 5.98
CA ASP A 340 26.66 17.12 5.08
C ASP A 340 27.50 18.18 5.80
N ARG A 341 28.80 17.94 5.90
CA ARG A 341 29.78 18.82 6.48
C ARG A 341 30.92 19.08 5.50
N SER A 342 30.75 18.83 4.24
CA SER A 342 31.77 18.96 3.21
C SER A 342 32.37 20.38 3.14
N TRP A 343 31.64 21.39 3.61
CA TRP A 343 32.09 22.80 3.69
C TRP A 343 32.70 23.18 5.06
N GLU A 344 32.58 22.31 6.10
CA GLU A 344 33.13 22.60 7.43
C GLU A 344 34.61 22.20 7.46
N LYS A 345 35.47 23.13 7.90
CA LYS A 345 36.84 22.80 8.30
C LYS A 345 36.81 22.29 9.73
N ILE A 346 37.20 21.04 9.93
CA ILE A 346 37.21 20.44 11.27
C ILE A 346 38.65 20.30 11.74
N ILE A 347 38.93 20.85 12.93
CA ILE A 347 40.24 20.68 13.58
C ILE A 347 40.10 19.55 14.61
N ILE A 348 40.83 18.45 14.41
CA ILE A 348 40.92 17.35 15.38
C ILE A 348 42.39 17.24 15.85
N GLU A 349 42.59 17.37 17.14
CA GLU A 349 43.95 17.32 17.76
C GLU A 349 44.97 18.20 17.05
N GLY A 350 44.56 19.43 16.64
CA GLY A 350 45.42 20.40 15.96
C GLY A 350 45.67 20.14 14.47
N ARG A 351 45.04 19.15 13.87
CA ARG A 351 45.09 18.87 12.43
C ARG A 351 43.83 19.33 11.76
N GLU A 352 43.96 20.14 10.72
CA GLU A 352 42.84 20.54 9.86
C GLU A 352 42.48 19.38 8.93
N ILE A 353 41.21 18.95 8.99
CA ILE A 353 40.66 17.90 8.14
C ILE A 353 39.79 18.58 7.09
N GLU A 354 40.25 18.53 5.84
CA GLU A 354 39.46 18.94 4.66
C GLU A 354 38.72 17.75 4.10
N ASN A 355 37.60 18.01 3.38
CA ASN A 355 36.76 16.99 2.75
C ASN A 355 36.08 16.01 3.73
N VAL A 356 35.40 16.53 4.73
CA VAL A 356 34.59 15.71 5.65
C VAL A 356 33.51 15.01 4.89
N LYS A 357 33.49 13.66 4.90
CA LYS A 357 32.48 12.85 4.25
C LYS A 357 31.09 13.07 4.88
N LEU A 358 30.05 12.82 4.10
CA LEU A 358 28.68 12.73 4.63
C LEU A 358 28.64 11.83 5.87
N SER A 359 27.97 12.26 6.92
CA SER A 359 27.73 11.43 8.09
C SER A 359 26.27 11.01 8.18
N TYR A 360 26.06 9.73 8.45
CA TYR A 360 24.77 9.10 8.62
C TYR A 360 24.60 8.74 10.10
N THR A 361 23.62 9.32 10.75
CA THR A 361 23.30 8.99 12.14
C THR A 361 21.99 8.24 12.20
N VAL A 362 22.07 6.99 12.60
CA VAL A 362 20.88 6.16 12.90
C VAL A 362 20.41 6.50 14.29
N CYS A 363 19.19 7.01 14.41
CA CYS A 363 18.56 7.31 15.68
C CYS A 363 17.42 6.32 15.92
N SER A 364 17.43 5.64 17.06
CA SER A 364 16.32 4.79 17.47
C SER A 364 15.67 5.30 18.76
N GLY A 365 14.36 5.17 18.88
CA GLY A 365 13.59 5.59 20.06
C GLY A 365 12.72 4.47 20.58
N LEU A 366 12.72 4.28 21.92
CA LEU A 366 11.94 3.24 22.59
C LEU A 366 10.43 3.53 22.65
N LYS A 367 10.01 4.78 22.45
CA LYS A 367 8.69 5.22 22.90
C LYS A 367 7.51 4.94 22.00
N SER A 368 7.67 4.59 20.73
CA SER A 368 6.49 4.35 19.88
C SER A 368 6.80 3.54 18.64
N LYS A 369 6.40 2.28 18.63
CA LYS A 369 6.42 1.37 17.45
C LYS A 369 5.57 1.89 16.28
N ILE A 370 4.82 2.95 16.50
CA ILE A 370 3.83 3.54 15.60
C ILE A 370 4.04 5.05 15.45
N ALA A 371 3.54 5.62 14.37
CA ALA A 371 3.50 7.06 14.12
C ALA A 371 2.06 7.53 13.89
N SER A 372 1.60 8.50 14.66
CA SER A 372 0.23 9.01 14.56
C SER A 372 0.02 9.84 13.29
N LEU A 373 -1.08 9.56 12.59
CA LEU A 373 -1.56 10.34 11.46
C LEU A 373 -2.31 11.63 11.88
N ARG A 374 -2.65 11.81 13.16
CA ARG A 374 -3.32 13.04 13.65
C ARG A 374 -2.55 14.32 13.36
N LYS A 375 -1.22 14.25 13.39
CA LYS A 375 -0.32 15.40 13.14
C LYS A 375 0.39 15.31 11.79
N ALA A 376 -0.05 14.42 10.92
CA ALA A 376 0.46 14.35 9.57
C ALA A 376 -0.20 15.44 8.71
N THR A 377 0.59 16.02 7.82
CA THR A 377 0.13 16.91 6.75
C THR A 377 0.24 16.22 5.42
N PHE A 378 -0.50 16.67 4.44
CA PHE A 378 -0.38 16.19 3.07
C PHE A 378 -0.43 17.38 2.12
N GLU A 379 0.32 17.27 1.05
CA GLU A 379 0.36 18.23 -0.04
C GLU A 379 0.39 17.48 -1.37
N PRO A 380 -0.20 17.99 -2.43
CA PRO A 380 -0.03 17.43 -3.75
C PRO A 380 1.44 17.35 -4.14
N PHE A 381 1.79 16.32 -4.91
CA PHE A 381 3.17 16.05 -5.29
C PHE A 381 3.26 15.67 -6.77
N GLU A 382 4.14 16.32 -7.51
CA GLU A 382 4.47 15.94 -8.87
C GLU A 382 5.72 15.06 -8.89
N THR A 383 5.61 13.87 -9.50
CA THR A 383 6.76 12.97 -9.63
C THR A 383 7.67 13.48 -10.74
N GLU A 384 8.97 13.53 -10.48
CA GLU A 384 9.97 14.03 -11.45
C GLU A 384 10.00 13.26 -12.76
N ASP A 385 9.73 11.95 -12.71
CA ASP A 385 9.69 11.07 -13.87
C ASP A 385 8.29 10.86 -14.47
N GLY A 386 7.28 11.56 -13.91
CA GLY A 386 5.88 11.42 -14.31
C GLY A 386 5.30 10.03 -14.05
N LYS A 387 5.95 9.18 -13.24
CA LYS A 387 5.56 7.79 -13.01
C LYS A 387 5.24 7.51 -11.54
N MET A 388 4.47 6.44 -11.33
CA MET A 388 4.20 5.86 -10.03
C MET A 388 4.38 4.35 -10.08
N TYR A 389 4.73 3.74 -8.95
CA TYR A 389 5.18 2.36 -8.85
C TYR A 389 4.44 1.61 -7.76
N CYS A 390 4.25 0.30 -7.92
CA CYS A 390 3.61 -0.52 -6.91
C CYS A 390 4.00 -1.99 -7.00
N PHE A 391 4.04 -2.66 -5.85
CA PHE A 391 4.05 -4.11 -5.78
C PHE A 391 2.66 -4.65 -5.44
N THR A 392 2.33 -5.80 -6.02
CA THR A 392 1.27 -6.67 -5.51
C THR A 392 1.92 -7.78 -4.70
N MET A 393 1.69 -7.78 -3.40
CA MET A 393 2.20 -8.79 -2.47
C MET A 393 1.06 -9.68 -2.00
N LYS A 394 1.34 -10.94 -1.71
CA LYS A 394 0.35 -11.93 -1.29
C LYS A 394 -0.43 -11.54 -0.02
N SER A 395 0.25 -10.96 0.96
CA SER A 395 -0.40 -10.48 2.19
C SER A 395 -1.19 -9.17 2.03
N GLY A 396 -1.09 -8.51 0.88
CA GLY A 396 -1.67 -7.19 0.70
C GLY A 396 -0.83 -6.05 1.31
N MET A 397 0.34 -6.34 1.88
CA MET A 397 1.17 -5.37 2.62
C MET A 397 2.66 -5.61 2.41
N TRP A 398 3.45 -4.54 2.45
CA TRP A 398 4.91 -4.62 2.36
C TRP A 398 5.59 -3.51 3.16
N VAL A 399 6.90 -3.69 3.41
CA VAL A 399 7.71 -2.72 4.15
C VAL A 399 8.40 -1.81 3.15
N MET A 400 8.11 -0.53 3.24
CA MET A 400 8.77 0.49 2.43
C MET A 400 9.65 1.41 3.27
N ARG A 401 10.60 2.06 2.60
CA ARG A 401 11.39 3.14 3.15
C ARG A 401 11.36 4.34 2.21
N ARG A 402 11.17 5.53 2.73
CA ARG A 402 11.32 6.78 2.00
C ARG A 402 12.01 7.81 2.87
N ASN A 403 12.95 8.54 2.30
CA ASN A 403 13.75 9.53 3.01
C ASN A 403 14.28 8.99 4.36
N ASN A 404 14.84 7.76 4.32
CA ASN A 404 15.38 7.04 5.47
C ASN A 404 14.38 6.75 6.60
N ARG A 405 13.07 6.66 6.31
CA ARG A 405 12.02 6.29 7.27
C ARG A 405 11.32 5.03 6.82
N ILE A 406 11.35 4.01 7.67
CA ILE A 406 10.72 2.71 7.41
C ILE A 406 9.28 2.76 7.91
N ILE A 407 8.35 2.32 7.06
CA ILE A 407 6.93 2.16 7.39
C ILE A 407 6.34 0.96 6.67
N VAL A 408 5.21 0.47 7.18
CA VAL A 408 4.41 -0.57 6.51
C VAL A 408 3.35 0.10 5.66
N THR A 409 3.19 -0.37 4.43
CA THR A 409 2.22 0.12 3.45
C THR A 409 1.44 -1.02 2.81
N GLY A 410 0.33 -0.72 2.14
CA GLY A 410 -0.50 -1.71 1.45
C GLY A 410 -0.22 -1.77 -0.04
N ASN A 411 -0.70 -2.84 -0.67
CA ASN A 411 -0.80 -2.93 -2.12
C ASN A 411 -2.20 -2.56 -2.62
N THR A 412 -2.40 -2.69 -3.91
CA THR A 412 -3.60 -2.21 -4.59
C THR A 412 -4.58 -3.31 -4.93
N PHE A 413 -4.16 -4.40 -5.51
CA PHE A 413 -5.03 -5.46 -6.02
C PHE A 413 -4.56 -6.82 -5.53
N ASP A 414 -5.51 -7.65 -5.10
CA ASP A 414 -5.27 -9.00 -4.61
C ASP A 414 -5.73 -10.04 -5.64
N SER A 415 -4.80 -10.49 -6.50
CA SER A 415 -5.07 -11.53 -7.49
C SER A 415 -5.33 -12.91 -6.86
N ASP A 416 -4.74 -13.19 -5.70
CA ASP A 416 -4.95 -14.47 -5.00
C ASP A 416 -6.30 -14.52 -4.33
N ARG A 417 -6.81 -13.39 -3.88
CA ARG A 417 -8.19 -13.30 -3.42
C ARG A 417 -9.17 -13.69 -4.53
N ALA A 418 -8.92 -13.25 -5.76
CA ALA A 418 -9.73 -13.69 -6.90
C ALA A 418 -9.64 -15.20 -7.12
N LYS A 419 -8.47 -15.82 -6.98
CA LYS A 419 -8.28 -17.28 -7.09
C LYS A 419 -8.99 -18.06 -5.98
N VAL A 420 -8.98 -17.55 -4.73
CA VAL A 420 -9.70 -18.16 -3.59
C VAL A 420 -11.19 -18.29 -3.89
N PHE A 421 -11.76 -17.35 -4.65
CA PHE A 421 -13.16 -17.41 -5.09
C PHE A 421 -13.37 -18.20 -6.39
N GLY A 422 -12.41 -19.02 -6.82
CA GLY A 422 -12.54 -19.92 -7.96
C GLY A 422 -12.19 -19.30 -9.32
N ASN A 423 -11.71 -18.05 -9.38
CA ASN A 423 -11.33 -17.42 -10.63
C ASN A 423 -10.03 -17.99 -11.18
N LYS A 424 -10.03 -18.40 -12.43
CA LYS A 424 -8.80 -18.78 -13.15
C LYS A 424 -8.12 -17.52 -13.72
N PRO A 425 -6.79 -17.42 -13.73
CA PRO A 425 -6.08 -16.20 -14.18
C PRO A 425 -6.44 -15.73 -15.58
N LYS A 426 -6.82 -16.65 -16.49
CA LYS A 426 -7.23 -16.33 -17.87
C LYS A 426 -8.67 -15.84 -17.99
N GLN A 427 -9.50 -16.03 -16.96
CA GLN A 427 -10.92 -15.65 -16.98
C GLN A 427 -11.13 -14.18 -16.60
N MET A 428 -10.20 -13.59 -15.86
CA MET A 428 -10.35 -12.24 -15.35
C MET A 428 -9.46 -11.26 -16.09
N LEU A 429 -10.06 -10.43 -16.94
CA LEU A 429 -9.39 -9.29 -17.57
C LEU A 429 -9.39 -8.13 -16.58
N VAL A 430 -8.26 -7.47 -16.41
CA VAL A 430 -8.13 -6.32 -15.50
C VAL A 430 -7.77 -5.08 -16.30
N TYR A 431 -8.67 -4.09 -16.32
CA TYR A 431 -8.41 -2.79 -16.93
C TYR A 431 -8.36 -1.69 -15.87
N ARG A 432 -7.27 -0.95 -15.83
CA ARG A 432 -7.02 0.10 -14.86
C ARG A 432 -7.34 1.48 -15.41
N ALA A 433 -8.45 2.04 -14.96
CA ALA A 433 -8.90 3.35 -15.38
C ALA A 433 -8.18 4.47 -14.62
N ARG A 434 -7.72 5.50 -15.33
CA ARG A 434 -7.09 6.69 -14.71
C ARG A 434 -8.10 7.67 -14.12
N TYR A 435 -9.31 7.72 -14.66
CA TYR A 435 -10.41 8.60 -14.28
C TYR A 435 -11.73 7.97 -14.73
N GLY A 436 -12.81 8.49 -14.19
CA GLY A 436 -14.12 7.87 -14.35
C GLY A 436 -14.59 7.77 -15.80
N GLU A 437 -14.33 8.77 -16.66
CA GLU A 437 -14.67 8.73 -18.09
C GLU A 437 -13.96 7.58 -18.81
N LYS A 438 -12.70 7.27 -18.46
CA LYS A 438 -12.00 6.12 -19.04
C LYS A 438 -12.57 4.80 -18.57
N ALA A 439 -13.01 4.70 -17.30
CA ALA A 439 -13.67 3.52 -16.79
C ALA A 439 -14.94 3.22 -17.60
N PHE A 440 -15.80 4.22 -17.78
CA PHE A 440 -17.02 4.10 -18.57
C PHE A 440 -16.76 3.77 -20.03
N ASN A 441 -15.87 4.53 -20.70
CA ASN A 441 -15.57 4.31 -22.11
C ASN A 441 -15.06 2.88 -22.38
N ARG A 442 -14.30 2.30 -21.45
CA ARG A 442 -13.83 0.93 -21.56
C ARG A 442 -14.92 -0.08 -21.22
N ALA A 443 -15.71 0.17 -20.19
CA ALA A 443 -16.85 -0.67 -19.85
C ALA A 443 -17.82 -0.77 -21.04
N ILE A 444 -18.18 0.35 -21.67
CA ILE A 444 -19.04 0.40 -22.85
C ILE A 444 -18.41 -0.43 -24.00
N ARG A 445 -17.13 -0.20 -24.34
CA ARG A 445 -16.49 -0.89 -25.43
C ARG A 445 -16.36 -2.40 -25.21
N PHE A 446 -16.06 -2.84 -23.99
CA PHE A 446 -16.06 -4.27 -23.68
C PHE A 446 -17.47 -4.88 -23.65
N ALA A 447 -18.46 -4.08 -23.28
CA ALA A 447 -19.85 -4.51 -23.37
C ALA A 447 -20.31 -4.66 -24.83
N GLU A 448 -19.90 -3.76 -25.74
CA GLU A 448 -20.14 -3.88 -27.19
C GLU A 448 -19.56 -5.19 -27.77
N GLU A 449 -18.43 -5.67 -27.24
CA GLU A 449 -17.83 -6.95 -27.60
C GLU A 449 -18.51 -8.17 -26.90
N GLY A 450 -19.57 -7.95 -26.14
CA GLY A 450 -20.38 -9.01 -25.51
C GLY A 450 -19.74 -9.69 -24.30
N ILE A 451 -18.84 -9.02 -23.56
CA ILE A 451 -18.30 -9.58 -22.30
C ILE A 451 -19.44 -9.83 -21.31
N PRO A 452 -19.56 -11.02 -20.70
CA PRO A 452 -20.75 -11.34 -19.90
C PRO A 452 -20.86 -10.54 -18.60
N LEU A 453 -19.73 -10.18 -17.97
CA LEU A 453 -19.68 -9.48 -16.69
C LEU A 453 -18.58 -8.43 -16.63
N ILE A 454 -18.94 -7.23 -16.19
CA ILE A 454 -18.01 -6.13 -15.90
C ILE A 454 -18.18 -5.72 -14.45
N ILE A 455 -17.06 -5.61 -13.71
CA ILE A 455 -17.02 -5.07 -12.35
C ILE A 455 -16.33 -3.72 -12.37
N ILE A 456 -16.89 -2.72 -11.70
CA ILE A 456 -16.30 -1.42 -11.45
C ILE A 456 -16.09 -1.25 -9.95
N ASP A 457 -14.84 -1.40 -9.50
CA ASP A 457 -14.43 -1.32 -8.09
C ASP A 457 -13.49 -0.14 -7.87
N SER A 458 -13.95 1.00 -7.34
CA SER A 458 -15.27 1.30 -6.78
C SER A 458 -15.81 2.64 -7.25
N VAL A 459 -17.14 2.83 -7.15
CA VAL A 459 -17.83 4.08 -7.50
C VAL A 459 -17.23 5.32 -6.82
N PRO A 460 -16.91 5.33 -5.51
CA PRO A 460 -16.30 6.49 -4.87
C PRO A 460 -14.98 6.94 -5.50
N SER A 461 -14.30 6.05 -6.19
CA SER A 461 -12.99 6.27 -6.81
C SER A 461 -13.07 6.80 -8.25
N MET A 462 -14.27 6.85 -8.84
CA MET A 462 -14.51 7.33 -10.22
C MET A 462 -14.56 8.87 -10.26
N GLN A 463 -13.40 9.53 -10.21
CA GLN A 463 -13.35 10.99 -10.34
C GLN A 463 -13.36 11.43 -11.81
N PRO A 464 -14.08 12.54 -12.15
CA PRO A 464 -14.01 13.16 -13.47
C PRO A 464 -12.61 13.70 -13.76
N LYS A 465 -12.18 13.61 -15.01
CA LYS A 465 -10.90 14.16 -15.48
C LYS A 465 -10.78 15.65 -15.17
N ASP A 466 -11.85 16.43 -15.43
CA ASP A 466 -11.85 17.89 -15.20
C ASP A 466 -11.63 18.25 -13.72
N ASP A 467 -12.18 17.47 -12.79
CA ASP A 467 -11.97 17.70 -11.35
C ASP A 467 -10.52 17.37 -10.97
N ILE A 468 -9.91 16.35 -11.59
CA ILE A 468 -8.50 15.99 -11.44
C ILE A 468 -7.61 17.12 -12.01
N ASP A 469 -7.88 17.59 -13.22
CA ASP A 469 -7.09 18.63 -13.89
C ASP A 469 -7.20 20.00 -13.18
N LYS A 470 -8.35 20.33 -12.60
CA LYS A 470 -8.54 21.52 -11.77
C LYS A 470 -7.72 21.47 -10.48
N ILE A 471 -7.74 20.31 -9.80
CA ILE A 471 -6.90 20.12 -8.61
C ILE A 471 -5.43 20.29 -8.97
N ARG A 472 -4.97 19.77 -10.11
CA ARG A 472 -3.59 19.95 -10.60
C ARG A 472 -3.24 21.41 -10.88
N LYS A 473 -4.14 22.17 -11.51
CA LYS A 473 -3.93 23.61 -11.78
C LYS A 473 -3.89 24.42 -10.50
N ALA A 474 -4.77 24.16 -9.55
CA ALA A 474 -4.81 24.87 -8.27
C ALA A 474 -3.53 24.67 -7.44
N VAL A 475 -2.96 23.47 -7.51
CA VAL A 475 -1.67 23.15 -6.89
C VAL A 475 -0.52 23.98 -7.46
N ASN A 476 -0.52 24.18 -8.79
CA ASN A 476 0.55 24.93 -9.46
C ASN A 476 0.43 26.46 -9.30
N THR A 477 -0.72 26.96 -8.83
CA THR A 477 -0.99 28.40 -8.69
C THR A 477 -1.19 28.87 -7.24
N ASP A 478 -0.98 27.96 -6.26
CA ASP A 478 -1.19 28.22 -4.82
C ASP A 478 -2.58 28.85 -4.49
N SER A 479 -3.59 28.54 -5.33
CA SER A 479 -4.94 29.07 -5.22
C SER A 479 -5.88 28.05 -4.57
N GLU A 480 -6.64 28.47 -3.56
CA GLU A 480 -7.76 27.71 -3.02
C GLU A 480 -8.87 27.60 -4.09
N GLN A 481 -9.05 26.40 -4.66
CA GLN A 481 -10.23 26.14 -5.49
C GLN A 481 -11.21 25.25 -4.74
N GLU A 482 -12.44 25.71 -4.65
CA GLU A 482 -13.57 24.90 -4.19
C GLU A 482 -13.74 23.68 -5.10
N THR A 483 -13.50 22.47 -4.56
CA THR A 483 -13.86 21.23 -5.22
C THR A 483 -15.38 21.16 -5.32
N ARG A 484 -15.91 21.20 -6.54
CA ARG A 484 -17.36 21.08 -6.78
C ARG A 484 -17.87 19.75 -6.24
N ILE A 485 -18.79 19.80 -5.29
CA ILE A 485 -19.50 18.65 -4.76
C ILE A 485 -20.27 17.96 -5.91
N GLY A 486 -20.21 16.63 -6.02
CA GLY A 486 -21.04 15.87 -6.97
C GLY A 486 -20.38 15.47 -8.30
N GLY A 487 -19.05 15.52 -8.43
CA GLY A 487 -18.33 15.12 -9.66
C GLY A 487 -18.69 13.71 -10.14
N VAL A 488 -18.73 12.74 -9.23
CA VAL A 488 -19.11 11.35 -9.54
C VAL A 488 -20.57 11.24 -9.97
N ALA A 489 -21.48 12.02 -9.37
CA ALA A 489 -22.90 12.02 -9.76
C ALA A 489 -23.07 12.53 -11.20
N ARG A 490 -22.39 13.64 -11.58
CA ARG A 490 -22.42 14.14 -12.97
C ARG A 490 -21.85 13.14 -13.97
N LEU A 491 -20.82 12.40 -13.56
CA LEU A 491 -20.26 11.33 -14.40
C LEU A 491 -21.29 10.22 -14.64
N MET A 492 -22.01 9.80 -13.59
CA MET A 492 -23.07 8.82 -13.69
C MET A 492 -24.21 9.31 -14.60
N ASP A 493 -24.66 10.56 -14.41
CA ASP A 493 -25.71 11.15 -15.26
C ASP A 493 -25.33 11.17 -16.74
N LYS A 494 -24.06 11.38 -17.06
CA LYS A 494 -23.55 11.48 -18.43
C LYS A 494 -23.40 10.10 -19.11
N TYR A 495 -22.86 9.12 -18.41
CA TYR A 495 -22.41 7.85 -19.04
C TYR A 495 -23.33 6.66 -18.81
N LEU A 496 -24.10 6.63 -17.71
CA LEU A 496 -25.00 5.50 -17.43
C LEU A 496 -26.03 5.25 -18.53
N PRO A 497 -26.69 6.28 -19.11
CA PRO A 497 -27.68 6.02 -20.15
C PRO A 497 -27.08 5.26 -21.34
N THR A 498 -25.90 5.67 -21.82
CA THR A 498 -25.22 4.99 -22.94
C THR A 498 -24.77 3.57 -22.55
N LEU A 499 -24.28 3.38 -21.33
CA LEU A 499 -23.89 2.06 -20.85
C LEU A 499 -25.10 1.13 -20.74
N GLU A 500 -26.24 1.63 -20.24
CA GLU A 500 -27.49 0.88 -20.11
C GLU A 500 -28.02 0.41 -21.46
N ASP A 501 -28.00 1.29 -22.46
CA ASP A 501 -28.42 0.94 -23.82
C ASP A 501 -27.57 -0.21 -24.39
N VAL A 502 -26.24 -0.11 -24.30
CA VAL A 502 -25.33 -1.13 -24.79
C VAL A 502 -25.47 -2.46 -24.04
N ILE A 503 -25.55 -2.44 -22.70
CA ILE A 503 -25.63 -3.68 -21.92
C ILE A 503 -26.97 -4.39 -22.11
N GLU A 504 -28.07 -3.65 -22.37
CA GLU A 504 -29.37 -4.23 -22.69
C GLU A 504 -29.32 -4.98 -24.00
N GLN A 505 -28.65 -4.42 -25.03
CA GLN A 505 -28.52 -5.04 -26.36
C GLN A 505 -27.62 -6.27 -26.33
N THR A 506 -26.51 -6.22 -25.56
CA THR A 506 -25.48 -7.29 -25.55
C THR A 506 -25.70 -8.35 -24.48
N GLY A 507 -26.58 -8.11 -23.49
CA GLY A 507 -26.78 -8.99 -22.35
C GLY A 507 -25.64 -8.93 -21.29
N THR A 508 -24.72 -7.97 -21.40
CA THR A 508 -23.64 -7.74 -20.43
C THR A 508 -24.22 -7.32 -19.08
N THR A 509 -23.79 -7.93 -17.99
CA THR A 509 -24.11 -7.47 -16.63
C THR A 509 -23.01 -6.55 -16.12
N VAL A 510 -23.37 -5.39 -15.55
CA VAL A 510 -22.39 -4.46 -14.94
C VAL A 510 -22.65 -4.35 -13.44
N ILE A 511 -21.62 -4.63 -12.64
CA ILE A 511 -21.65 -4.54 -11.19
C ILE A 511 -20.83 -3.33 -10.75
N PHE A 512 -21.47 -2.39 -10.06
CA PHE A 512 -20.82 -1.28 -9.37
C PHE A 512 -20.62 -1.63 -7.90
N ILE A 513 -19.35 -1.66 -7.45
CA ILE A 513 -19.05 -1.79 -6.02
C ILE A 513 -19.07 -0.39 -5.39
N ASN A 514 -19.83 -0.26 -4.30
CA ASN A 514 -20.04 1.02 -3.65
C ASN A 514 -19.85 0.94 -2.12
N GLN A 515 -19.60 2.08 -1.50
CA GLN A 515 -19.44 2.21 -0.06
C GLN A 515 -20.65 2.93 0.54
N ILE A 516 -20.97 2.61 1.78
CA ILE A 516 -21.95 3.37 2.56
C ILE A 516 -21.28 4.57 3.22
N ARG A 517 -22.03 5.67 3.31
CA ARG A 517 -21.70 6.88 4.03
C ARG A 517 -22.88 7.30 4.87
N ASP A 518 -22.62 7.87 6.02
CA ASP A 518 -23.68 8.45 6.85
C ASP A 518 -24.18 9.75 6.20
N LYS A 519 -25.50 9.97 6.23
CA LYS A 519 -26.11 11.23 5.82
C LYS A 519 -25.80 12.33 6.81
N MET A 520 -25.39 13.51 6.35
CA MET A 520 -25.00 14.64 7.21
C MET A 520 -26.15 15.20 8.07
N ASN A 521 -27.43 15.00 7.68
CA ASN A 521 -28.63 15.51 8.37
C ASN A 521 -29.65 14.39 8.53
N ALA A 522 -29.21 13.24 9.06
CA ALA A 522 -30.11 12.12 9.27
C ALA A 522 -31.07 12.38 10.42
N LEU A 523 -32.37 12.14 10.20
CA LEU A 523 -33.38 12.14 11.25
C LEU A 523 -33.22 10.88 12.12
N PRO A 524 -33.55 10.92 13.43
CA PRO A 524 -33.34 9.82 14.36
C PRO A 524 -34.01 8.49 13.96
N PHE A 525 -35.02 8.52 13.09
CA PHE A 525 -35.82 7.37 12.67
C PHE A 525 -35.82 7.13 11.13
N GLY A 526 -34.87 7.67 10.37
CA GLY A 526 -34.78 7.54 8.93
C GLY A 526 -33.60 6.72 8.46
N ASP A 527 -33.58 6.40 7.14
CA ASP A 527 -32.45 5.77 6.46
C ASP A 527 -31.20 6.66 6.57
N ASN A 528 -30.31 6.32 7.50
CA ASN A 528 -29.10 7.11 7.81
C ASN A 528 -27.95 6.84 6.84
N ILE A 529 -28.15 5.95 5.86
CA ILE A 529 -27.12 5.45 4.95
C ILE A 529 -27.28 6.07 3.55
N GLN A 530 -26.19 6.53 2.97
CA GLN A 530 -26.12 7.04 1.61
C GLN A 530 -24.96 6.39 0.86
N THR A 531 -25.17 6.07 -0.44
CA THR A 531 -24.10 5.60 -1.34
C THR A 531 -23.68 6.72 -2.31
N PRO A 532 -22.38 6.89 -2.62
CA PRO A 532 -21.90 7.76 -3.69
C PRO A 532 -22.46 7.40 -5.07
N GLY A 533 -22.40 8.35 -6.03
CA GLY A 533 -22.92 8.13 -7.39
C GLY A 533 -24.25 8.84 -7.68
N GLY A 534 -24.80 9.55 -6.67
CA GLY A 534 -26.04 10.34 -6.83
C GLY A 534 -27.31 9.49 -6.93
N HIS A 535 -28.42 10.14 -7.30
CA HIS A 535 -29.69 9.46 -7.49
C HIS A 535 -29.71 8.62 -8.76
N LYS A 536 -29.00 9.04 -9.82
CA LYS A 536 -29.01 8.35 -11.12
C LYS A 536 -28.57 6.89 -10.99
N LEU A 537 -27.41 6.61 -10.35
CA LEU A 537 -26.96 5.23 -10.17
C LEU A 537 -27.98 4.36 -9.43
N LYS A 538 -28.63 4.91 -8.39
CA LYS A 538 -29.65 4.17 -7.62
C LYS A 538 -30.87 3.81 -8.46
N HIS A 539 -31.29 4.71 -9.33
CA HIS A 539 -32.44 4.49 -10.22
C HIS A 539 -32.12 3.57 -11.38
N SER A 540 -30.88 3.60 -11.87
CA SER A 540 -30.39 2.75 -12.95
C SER A 540 -30.19 1.28 -12.54
N CYS A 541 -29.95 1.02 -11.25
CA CYS A 541 -29.72 -0.34 -10.77
C CYS A 541 -31.02 -1.17 -10.70
N SER A 542 -31.08 -2.23 -11.51
CA SER A 542 -32.16 -3.22 -11.44
C SER A 542 -32.13 -4.08 -10.17
N LEU A 543 -30.96 -4.17 -9.53
CA LEU A 543 -30.73 -4.89 -8.29
C LEU A 543 -29.71 -4.14 -7.42
N ARG A 544 -29.98 -4.04 -6.14
CA ARG A 544 -29.09 -3.44 -5.15
C ARG A 544 -28.89 -4.41 -3.99
N ILE A 545 -27.66 -4.87 -3.79
CA ILE A 545 -27.30 -5.86 -2.77
C ILE A 545 -26.48 -5.17 -1.68
N GLN A 546 -27.00 -5.18 -0.46
CA GLN A 546 -26.27 -4.73 0.71
C GLN A 546 -25.51 -5.87 1.35
N VAL A 547 -24.19 -5.72 1.48
CA VAL A 547 -23.32 -6.66 2.19
C VAL A 547 -22.95 -6.09 3.55
N ALA A 548 -23.30 -6.80 4.61
CA ALA A 548 -23.02 -6.42 5.98
C ALA A 548 -22.31 -7.56 6.73
N ARG A 549 -21.33 -7.22 7.54
CA ARG A 549 -20.61 -8.17 8.41
C ARG A 549 -21.41 -8.37 9.70
N LYS A 550 -21.89 -9.59 9.96
CA LYS A 550 -22.65 -9.91 11.19
C LYS A 550 -21.80 -10.49 12.32
N GLY A 551 -20.60 -11.02 12.02
CA GLY A 551 -19.74 -11.64 13.04
C GLY A 551 -18.49 -12.27 12.43
N TYR A 552 -17.74 -12.97 13.27
CA TYR A 552 -16.62 -13.84 12.89
C TYR A 552 -17.08 -15.28 13.05
N ILE A 553 -16.62 -16.17 12.18
CA ILE A 553 -16.73 -17.61 12.35
C ILE A 553 -15.38 -18.03 12.94
N ASP A 554 -15.37 -18.49 14.19
CA ASP A 554 -14.20 -19.13 14.77
C ASP A 554 -14.10 -20.52 14.16
N ILE A 555 -13.05 -20.75 13.39
CA ILE A 555 -12.74 -22.08 12.87
C ILE A 555 -12.00 -22.80 14.00
N PRO A 556 -12.48 -23.98 14.46
CA PRO A 556 -11.86 -24.72 15.54
C PRO A 556 -10.43 -25.21 15.20
#